data_d0285e75be94710e18917dbd214fbaa1
#
_entry.id   d0285e75be94710e18917dbd214fbaa1
#
_cell.length_a   1.000
_cell.length_b   1.000
_cell.length_c   1.000
_cell.angle_alpha   90.00
_cell.angle_beta   90.00
_cell.angle_gamma   90.00
#
_symmetry.space_group_name_H-M   'P 1'
#
loop_
_entity.id
_entity.type
_entity.pdbx_description
1 polymer ?
#
loop_
_entity_poly.entity_id
_entity_poly.type
_entity_poly.pdbx_seq_one_letter_code
_entity_poly.pdbx_strand_id
1 'polypeptide(L)'
;MKLEDIARELGLTELTPKVTGNSEADIERGYASDLLSDVLAHAPAGGVLVTLQVHLNVIAVASHAELAAVIFASDRRPDDEVCGKANAEGVSLFVSPADTFDVVGRLYALGVKGNHA
;
A
#
# COMPACT_ATOMS: atom_id res chain seq x y z
N MET A 1 -4.55 -8.62 -10.40
CA MET A 1 -5.52 -7.50 -10.59
C MET A 1 -4.76 -6.20 -10.62
N LYS A 2 -5.15 -5.27 -11.48
CA LYS A 2 -4.48 -3.98 -11.57
C LYS A 2 -4.73 -3.13 -10.33
N LEU A 3 -3.74 -2.33 -9.94
CA LEU A 3 -3.85 -1.47 -8.75
C LEU A 3 -5.06 -0.52 -8.85
N GLU A 4 -5.32 0.06 -10.01
CA GLU A 4 -6.47 0.95 -10.19
C GLU A 4 -7.80 0.23 -9.96
N ASP A 5 -7.88 -1.05 -10.32
CA ASP A 5 -9.08 -1.85 -10.10
C ASP A 5 -9.24 -2.21 -8.62
N ILE A 6 -8.15 -2.51 -7.94
CA ILE A 6 -8.15 -2.73 -6.49
C ILE A 6 -8.65 -1.49 -5.76
N ALA A 7 -8.12 -0.33 -6.12
CA ALA A 7 -8.51 0.93 -5.48
C ALA A 7 -10.02 1.20 -5.66
N ARG A 8 -10.54 0.93 -6.84
CA ARG A 8 -11.97 1.09 -7.11
C ARG A 8 -12.81 0.07 -6.34
N GLU A 9 -12.43 -1.20 -6.37
CA GLU A 9 -13.21 -2.26 -5.72
C GLU A 9 -13.23 -2.12 -4.19
N LEU A 10 -12.14 -1.68 -3.59
CA LEU A 10 -12.06 -1.46 -2.16
C LEU A 10 -12.54 -0.06 -1.72
N GLY A 11 -12.86 0.81 -2.67
CA GLY A 11 -13.28 2.17 -2.34
C GLY A 11 -12.17 2.98 -1.67
N LEU A 12 -10.92 2.77 -2.08
CA LEU A 12 -9.78 3.47 -1.50
C LEU A 12 -9.75 4.94 -1.93
N THR A 13 -9.32 5.81 -1.01
CA THR A 13 -9.05 7.21 -1.33
C THR A 13 -7.58 7.33 -1.71
N GLU A 14 -7.30 7.86 -2.90
CA GLU A 14 -5.94 8.06 -3.37
C GLU A 14 -5.36 9.34 -2.75
N LEU A 15 -4.16 9.23 -2.16
CA LEU A 15 -3.46 10.35 -1.54
C LEU A 15 -2.37 10.95 -2.45
N THR A 16 -1.97 10.23 -3.48
CA THR A 16 -0.90 10.62 -4.39
C THR A 16 -1.34 10.57 -5.85
N PRO A 17 -2.33 11.40 -6.25
CA PRO A 17 -2.89 11.33 -7.61
C PRO A 17 -1.89 11.66 -8.72
N LYS A 18 -0.76 12.31 -8.37
CA LYS A 18 0.30 12.62 -9.34
C LYS A 18 1.20 11.42 -9.64
N VAL A 19 1.16 10.37 -8.81
CA VAL A 19 1.91 9.14 -9.06
C VAL A 19 1.04 8.24 -9.92
N THR A 20 1.31 8.18 -11.21
CA THR A 20 0.49 7.44 -12.17
C THR A 20 1.13 6.16 -12.68
N GLY A 21 2.45 6.01 -12.50
CA GLY A 21 3.19 4.88 -13.04
C GLY A 21 2.79 3.52 -12.49
N ASN A 22 2.13 3.46 -11.33
CA ASN A 22 1.74 2.21 -10.68
C ASN A 22 0.30 1.81 -10.93
N SER A 23 -0.52 2.66 -11.55
CA SER A 23 -1.98 2.43 -11.66
C SER A 23 -2.32 1.13 -12.41
N GLU A 24 -1.53 0.78 -13.41
CA GLU A 24 -1.72 -0.43 -14.20
C GLU A 24 -0.86 -1.61 -13.73
N ALA A 25 -0.13 -1.45 -12.61
CA ALA A 25 0.67 -2.53 -12.04
C ALA A 25 -0.25 -3.71 -11.67
N ASP A 26 0.17 -4.91 -12.02
CA ASP A 26 -0.55 -6.12 -11.68
C ASP A 26 -0.16 -6.58 -10.27
N ILE A 27 -1.11 -6.55 -9.35
CA ILE A 27 -0.87 -6.85 -7.93
C ILE A 27 -1.27 -8.29 -7.65
N GLU A 28 -0.31 -9.12 -7.30
CA GLU A 28 -0.53 -10.54 -7.00
C GLU A 28 -0.30 -10.85 -5.52
N ARG A 29 0.53 -10.05 -4.85
CA ARG A 29 0.95 -10.30 -3.47
C ARG A 29 0.74 -9.06 -2.61
N GLY A 30 0.50 -9.30 -1.32
CA GLY A 30 0.37 -8.27 -0.33
C GLY A 30 1.04 -8.66 0.97
N TYR A 31 1.28 -7.66 1.81
CA TYR A 31 1.90 -7.85 3.12
C TYR A 31 1.23 -6.89 4.11
N ALA A 32 0.99 -7.34 5.31
CA ALA A 32 0.39 -6.51 6.36
C ALA A 32 1.31 -6.51 7.58
N SER A 33 1.83 -5.34 7.94
CA SER A 33 2.68 -5.17 9.11
C SER A 33 2.81 -3.69 9.46
N ASP A 34 2.92 -3.38 10.75
CA ASP A 34 3.18 -2.03 11.24
C ASP A 34 4.63 -1.85 11.68
N LEU A 35 5.42 -2.92 11.64
CA LEU A 35 6.84 -2.89 11.98
C LEU A 35 7.66 -2.76 10.69
N LEU A 36 8.24 -1.58 10.47
CA LEU A 36 8.91 -1.29 9.19
C LEU A 36 10.12 -2.17 8.93
N SER A 37 10.85 -2.61 9.97
CA SER A 37 11.96 -3.54 9.79
C SER A 37 11.49 -4.90 9.26
N ASP A 38 10.32 -5.35 9.69
CA ASP A 38 9.69 -6.57 9.17
C ASP A 38 9.26 -6.40 7.71
N VAL A 39 8.65 -5.26 7.38
CA VAL A 39 8.26 -4.95 6.00
C VAL A 39 9.48 -4.97 5.09
N LEU A 40 10.56 -4.30 5.50
CA LEU A 40 11.79 -4.23 4.71
C LEU A 40 12.37 -5.62 4.43
N ALA A 41 12.27 -6.52 5.42
CA ALA A 41 12.84 -7.87 5.31
C ALA A 41 11.97 -8.83 4.49
N HIS A 42 10.65 -8.68 4.48
CA HIS A 42 9.74 -9.72 3.99
C HIS A 42 8.70 -9.28 2.97
N ALA A 43 8.41 -7.99 2.81
CA ALA A 43 7.38 -7.56 1.87
C ALA A 43 7.79 -7.88 0.42
N PRO A 44 6.88 -8.46 -0.38
CA PRO A 44 7.20 -8.88 -1.75
C PRO A 44 7.28 -7.69 -2.71
N ALA A 45 8.32 -7.64 -3.53
CA ALA A 45 8.48 -6.62 -4.57
C ALA A 45 7.27 -6.64 -5.51
N GLY A 46 6.80 -5.47 -5.89
CA GLY A 46 5.61 -5.32 -6.73
C GLY A 46 4.30 -5.51 -5.98
N GLY A 47 4.35 -5.79 -4.70
CA GLY A 47 3.18 -6.02 -3.86
C GLY A 47 2.58 -4.77 -3.26
N VAL A 48 1.54 -4.96 -2.46
CA VAL A 48 0.87 -3.89 -1.71
C VAL A 48 1.08 -4.10 -0.22
N LEU A 49 1.38 -3.02 0.49
CA LEU A 49 1.51 -3.02 1.95
C LEU A 49 0.23 -2.48 2.57
N VAL A 50 -0.30 -3.19 3.57
CA VAL A 50 -1.39 -2.70 4.42
C VAL A 50 -0.79 -2.39 5.79
N THR A 51 -0.94 -1.16 6.26
CA THR A 51 -0.29 -0.73 7.52
C THR A 51 -1.08 0.38 8.21
N LEU A 52 -0.87 0.50 9.52
CA LEU A 52 -1.32 1.65 10.32
C LEU A 52 -0.21 2.69 10.48
N GLN A 53 1.01 2.36 10.04
CA GLN A 53 2.19 3.20 10.20
C GLN A 53 2.16 4.35 9.21
N VAL A 54 2.08 5.59 9.72
CA VAL A 54 2.01 6.80 8.89
C VAL A 54 3.27 7.66 8.97
N HIS A 55 4.34 7.14 9.56
CA HIS A 55 5.61 7.85 9.69
C HIS A 55 6.31 7.97 8.33
N LEU A 56 7.11 9.05 8.19
CA LEU A 56 7.86 9.32 6.96
C LEU A 56 8.71 8.12 6.49
N ASN A 57 9.22 7.33 7.42
CA ASN A 57 10.04 6.15 7.10
C ASN A 57 9.30 5.10 6.28
N VAL A 58 7.97 5.08 6.29
CA VAL A 58 7.20 4.12 5.48
C VAL A 58 7.49 4.31 3.99
N ILE A 59 7.76 5.54 3.57
CA ILE A 59 8.04 5.83 2.16
C ILE A 59 9.40 5.28 1.76
N ALA A 60 10.42 5.47 2.60
CA ALA A 60 11.75 4.92 2.34
C ALA A 60 11.71 3.40 2.25
N VAL A 61 10.98 2.75 3.16
CA VAL A 61 10.84 1.29 3.17
C VAL A 61 10.08 0.81 1.93
N ALA A 62 8.97 1.46 1.58
CA ALA A 62 8.18 1.09 0.40
C ALA A 62 9.00 1.23 -0.89
N SER A 63 9.77 2.30 -1.01
CA SER A 63 10.64 2.52 -2.16
C SER A 63 11.75 1.45 -2.23
N HIS A 64 12.41 1.18 -1.12
CA HIS A 64 13.49 0.18 -1.06
C HIS A 64 12.98 -1.24 -1.34
N ALA A 65 11.80 -1.59 -0.81
CA ALA A 65 11.18 -2.90 -1.04
C ALA A 65 10.51 -3.00 -2.43
N GLU A 66 10.51 -1.94 -3.19
CA GLU A 66 9.90 -1.87 -4.54
C GLU A 66 8.41 -2.21 -4.51
N LEU A 67 7.70 -1.70 -3.50
CA LEU A 67 6.26 -1.91 -3.40
C LEU A 67 5.51 -1.06 -4.43
N ALA A 68 4.42 -1.61 -4.98
CA ALA A 68 3.57 -0.89 -5.91
C ALA A 68 2.71 0.16 -5.20
N ALA A 69 2.28 -0.12 -3.97
CA ALA A 69 1.42 0.79 -3.21
C ALA A 69 1.44 0.50 -1.72
N VAL A 70 1.03 1.51 -0.96
CA VAL A 70 0.78 1.38 0.49
C VAL A 70 -0.68 1.77 0.74
N ILE A 71 -1.40 0.95 1.49
CA ILE A 71 -2.77 1.22 1.93
C ILE A 71 -2.74 1.44 3.44
N PHE A 72 -3.10 2.65 3.87
CA PHE A 72 -3.27 2.95 5.30
C PHE A 72 -4.67 2.54 5.71
N ALA A 73 -4.78 1.66 6.70
CA ALA A 73 -6.05 1.18 7.22
C ALA A 73 -6.59 2.10 8.34
N SER A 74 -7.83 1.87 8.76
CA SER A 74 -8.50 2.55 9.87
C SER A 74 -8.53 4.08 9.71
N ASP A 75 -8.64 4.54 8.47
CA ASP A 75 -8.63 5.97 8.12
C ASP A 75 -7.41 6.72 8.67
N ARG A 76 -6.29 6.01 8.88
CA ARG A 76 -5.04 6.63 9.29
C ARG A 76 -4.46 7.38 8.10
N ARG A 77 -4.26 8.68 8.24
CA ARG A 77 -3.77 9.52 7.15
C ARG A 77 -2.39 10.09 7.49
N PRO A 78 -1.40 9.88 6.62
CA PRO A 78 -0.11 10.54 6.78
C PRO A 78 -0.27 12.04 6.52
N ASP A 79 0.67 12.84 7.04
CA ASP A 79 0.68 14.27 6.82
C ASP A 79 1.18 14.66 5.41
N ASP A 80 1.15 15.95 5.11
CA ASP A 80 1.54 16.47 3.79
C ASP A 80 3.00 16.20 3.46
N GLU A 81 3.89 16.15 4.46
CA GLU A 81 5.31 15.85 4.25
C GLU A 81 5.48 14.42 3.72
N VAL A 82 4.75 13.48 4.30
CA VAL A 82 4.78 12.07 3.86
C VAL A 82 4.25 11.94 2.45
N CYS A 83 3.11 12.57 2.15
CA CYS A 83 2.53 12.54 0.80
C CYS A 83 3.45 13.20 -0.22
N GLY A 84 4.11 14.31 0.14
CA GLY A 84 5.08 14.98 -0.73
C GLY A 84 6.27 14.09 -1.06
N LYS A 85 6.80 13.38 -0.05
CA LYS A 85 7.91 12.45 -0.29
C LYS A 85 7.47 11.29 -1.16
N ALA A 86 6.27 10.75 -0.95
CA ALA A 86 5.72 9.68 -1.78
C ALA A 86 5.60 10.10 -3.24
N ASN A 87 5.11 11.32 -3.49
CA ASN A 87 5.05 11.88 -4.84
C ASN A 87 6.45 11.94 -5.47
N ALA A 88 7.45 12.41 -4.72
CA ALA A 88 8.83 12.53 -5.21
C ALA A 88 9.46 11.17 -5.48
N GLU A 89 9.17 10.17 -4.68
CA GLU A 89 9.74 8.81 -4.81
C GLU A 89 8.92 7.88 -5.73
N GLY A 90 7.77 8.32 -6.21
CA GLY A 90 6.91 7.52 -7.06
C GLY A 90 6.19 6.40 -6.33
N VAL A 91 5.89 6.57 -5.04
CA VAL A 91 5.16 5.60 -4.23
C VAL A 91 3.68 5.98 -4.18
N SER A 92 2.80 5.05 -4.57
CA SER A 92 1.36 5.28 -4.53
C SER A 92 0.82 5.02 -3.12
N LEU A 93 0.09 6.01 -2.57
CA LEU A 93 -0.52 5.92 -1.25
C LEU A 93 -2.04 6.00 -1.35
N PHE A 94 -2.69 5.13 -0.57
CA PHE A 94 -4.14 5.08 -0.45
C PHE A 94 -4.54 5.00 1.02
N VAL A 95 -5.77 5.37 1.33
CA VAL A 95 -6.34 5.20 2.66
C VAL A 95 -7.69 4.53 2.57
N SER A 96 -7.98 3.65 3.55
CA SER A 96 -9.26 2.97 3.71
C SER A 96 -9.82 3.24 5.11
N PRO A 97 -11.13 3.47 5.25
CA PRO A 97 -11.76 3.56 6.58
C PRO A 97 -11.87 2.19 7.27
N ALA A 98 -11.75 1.09 6.52
CA ALA A 98 -11.80 -0.25 7.07
C ALA A 98 -10.53 -0.57 7.87
N ASP A 99 -10.64 -1.45 8.87
CA ASP A 99 -9.49 -1.86 9.66
C ASP A 99 -8.58 -2.79 8.85
N THR A 100 -7.39 -3.07 9.41
CA THR A 100 -6.39 -3.92 8.75
C THR A 100 -6.96 -5.28 8.37
N PHE A 101 -7.71 -5.91 9.27
CA PHE A 101 -8.24 -7.24 9.04
C PHE A 101 -9.18 -7.26 7.82
N ASP A 102 -10.10 -6.30 7.75
CA ASP A 102 -11.06 -6.20 6.65
C ASP A 102 -10.39 -5.85 5.33
N VAL A 103 -9.41 -4.94 5.34
CA VAL A 103 -8.66 -4.58 4.13
C VAL A 103 -7.96 -5.82 3.57
N VAL A 104 -7.27 -6.58 4.42
CA VAL A 104 -6.57 -7.80 4.02
C VAL A 104 -7.57 -8.84 3.47
N GLY A 105 -8.69 -9.04 4.17
CA GLY A 105 -9.73 -9.96 3.73
C GLY A 105 -10.28 -9.64 2.35
N ARG A 106 -10.53 -8.35 2.09
CA ARG A 106 -11.03 -7.89 0.80
C ARG A 106 -9.99 -8.07 -0.31
N LEU A 107 -8.71 -7.83 0.00
CA LEU A 107 -7.62 -8.09 -0.96
C LEU A 107 -7.55 -9.58 -1.32
N TYR A 108 -7.66 -10.46 -0.33
CA TYR A 108 -7.69 -11.91 -0.59
C TYR A 108 -8.86 -12.31 -1.48
N ALA A 109 -10.03 -11.72 -1.25
CA ALA A 109 -11.21 -11.98 -2.07
C ALA A 109 -11.02 -11.57 -3.53
N LEU A 110 -10.16 -10.59 -3.79
CA LEU A 110 -9.81 -10.14 -5.15
C LEU A 110 -8.67 -10.93 -5.77
N GLY A 111 -8.08 -11.87 -5.04
CA GLY A 111 -6.98 -12.69 -5.54
C GLY A 111 -5.58 -12.23 -5.15
N VAL A 112 -5.47 -11.20 -4.30
CA VAL A 112 -4.17 -10.74 -3.79
C VAL A 112 -3.81 -11.60 -2.58
N LYS A 113 -2.74 -12.38 -2.68
CA LYS A 113 -2.36 -13.37 -1.68
C LYS A 113 -1.12 -12.94 -0.89
N GLY A 114 -0.89 -13.61 0.25
CA GLY A 114 0.34 -13.44 1.01
C GLY A 114 1.47 -14.28 0.45
N ASN A 115 2.66 -14.17 1.07
CA ASN A 115 3.89 -14.83 0.59
C ASN A 115 3.80 -16.37 0.56
N HIS A 116 2.95 -16.95 1.39
CA HIS A 116 2.86 -18.40 1.56
C HIS A 116 1.57 -19.00 1.01
N ALA A 117 0.83 -18.24 0.25
CA ALA A 117 -0.44 -18.70 -0.31
C ALA A 117 -0.33 -19.18 -1.75
#